data_562b172de44f9c1c186fc1a8bb2b7acc
#
_entry.id   562b172de44f9c1c186fc1a8bb2b7acc
#
_cell.length_a   1.000
_cell.length_b   1.000
_cell.length_c   1.000
_cell.angle_alpha   90.00
_cell.angle_beta   90.00
_cell.angle_gamma   90.00
#
_symmetry.space_group_name_H-M   'P 1'
#
loop_
_entity.id
_entity.type
_entity.pdbx_description
1 polymer ?
#
loop_
_entity_poly.entity_id
_entity_poly.type
_entity_poly.pdbx_seq_one_letter_code
_entity_poly.pdbx_strand_id
1 'polypeptide(L)'
;VKTLKDAGFKKLIVTAKHHDGFCIWDSKYTDYDVKESGYKDKNGESDILAEISKACTDQNMDMGLYLSPWDIHEPSYGYKDENGQPTTPENDKKDYNEFYNNQLEEILGNPKYGNNGKFVEVWMDGAKGSGANAQEYNFQKWFDTIQKYEGKGVDGRDADCMLFGAEAYTTVRWIGNELGIAGKDTWSKSKVDKNANTINSNKQGNATVGFEDGNQWTVPEADAR
;
A
#
# COMPACT_ATOMS: atom_id res chain seq x y z
N VAL A 1 11.62 -10.07 13.71
CA VAL A 1 10.38 -10.87 13.57
C VAL A 1 10.18 -11.75 14.81
N LYS A 2 11.15 -12.60 15.19
CA LYS A 2 10.99 -13.51 16.34
C LYS A 2 10.54 -12.80 17.63
N THR A 3 11.17 -11.68 18.00
CA THR A 3 10.80 -10.90 19.19
C THR A 3 9.34 -10.45 19.17
N LEU A 4 8.86 -9.99 18.00
CA LEU A 4 7.46 -9.60 17.83
C LEU A 4 6.52 -10.80 17.95
N LYS A 5 6.88 -11.95 17.35
CA LYS A 5 6.10 -13.17 17.47
C LYS A 5 5.99 -13.65 18.92
N ASP A 6 7.10 -13.65 19.65
CA ASP A 6 7.15 -14.04 21.07
C ASP A 6 6.32 -13.08 21.94
N ALA A 7 6.23 -11.80 21.57
CA ALA A 7 5.38 -10.80 22.24
C ALA A 7 3.89 -10.91 21.86
N GLY A 8 3.52 -11.86 20.99
CA GLY A 8 2.12 -12.15 20.65
C GLY A 8 1.60 -11.44 19.40
N PHE A 9 2.43 -10.69 18.67
CA PHE A 9 2.05 -10.09 17.37
C PHE A 9 1.71 -11.19 16.37
N LYS A 10 0.69 -10.95 15.55
CA LYS A 10 0.19 -11.91 14.56
C LYS A 10 0.61 -11.55 13.15
N LYS A 11 0.70 -10.25 12.86
CA LYS A 11 0.98 -9.69 11.54
C LYS A 11 2.06 -8.62 11.65
N LEU A 12 2.88 -8.50 10.63
CA LEU A 12 3.87 -7.43 10.46
C LEU A 12 3.64 -6.76 9.11
N ILE A 13 3.24 -5.49 9.11
CA ILE A 13 3.17 -4.69 7.90
C ILE A 13 4.52 -3.99 7.72
N VAL A 14 5.16 -4.22 6.58
CA VAL A 14 6.51 -3.72 6.29
C VAL A 14 6.43 -2.57 5.32
N THR A 15 7.01 -1.43 5.68
CA THR A 15 7.19 -0.30 4.76
C THR A 15 8.28 -0.62 3.75
N ALA A 16 7.87 -1.10 2.58
CA ALA A 16 8.80 -1.43 1.50
C ALA A 16 9.25 -0.19 0.73
N LYS A 17 8.34 0.78 0.54
CA LYS A 17 8.63 2.11 -0.02
C LYS A 17 7.75 3.15 0.66
N HIS A 18 8.34 4.22 1.19
CA HIS A 18 7.63 5.39 1.70
C HIS A 18 7.56 6.50 0.63
N HIS A 19 7.08 7.69 0.97
CA HIS A 19 6.90 8.82 0.04
C HIS A 19 8.21 9.33 -0.59
N ASP A 20 9.35 9.03 0.02
CA ASP A 20 10.67 9.36 -0.51
C ASP A 20 11.07 8.53 -1.73
N GLY A 21 10.33 7.45 -2.01
CA GLY A 21 10.55 6.57 -3.15
C GLY A 21 11.64 5.52 -2.95
N PHE A 22 12.34 5.50 -1.79
CA PHE A 22 13.40 4.52 -1.56
C PHE A 22 12.83 3.11 -1.37
N CYS A 23 13.32 2.17 -2.18
CA CYS A 23 12.88 0.77 -2.18
C CYS A 23 13.82 -0.08 -1.31
N ILE A 24 13.26 -0.78 -0.30
CA ILE A 24 14.06 -1.70 0.52
C ILE A 24 14.23 -3.09 -0.11
N TRP A 25 13.88 -3.25 -1.37
CA TRP A 25 14.13 -4.44 -2.18
C TRP A 25 14.94 -4.08 -3.43
N ASP A 26 15.54 -5.07 -4.09
CA ASP A 26 16.23 -4.94 -5.38
C ASP A 26 15.18 -4.74 -6.50
N SER A 27 14.80 -3.50 -6.77
CA SER A 27 13.79 -3.15 -7.77
C SER A 27 14.37 -3.16 -9.17
N LYS A 28 13.59 -3.62 -10.15
CA LYS A 28 13.95 -3.54 -11.58
C LYS A 28 13.50 -2.24 -12.23
N TYR A 29 12.75 -1.40 -11.50
CA TYR A 29 12.09 -0.22 -12.06
C TYR A 29 12.70 1.09 -11.59
N THR A 30 13.61 1.05 -10.60
CA THR A 30 14.35 2.21 -10.11
C THR A 30 15.69 1.78 -9.54
N ASP A 31 16.69 2.63 -9.69
CA ASP A 31 17.99 2.48 -9.04
C ASP A 31 18.01 3.14 -7.63
N TYR A 32 16.90 3.73 -7.20
CA TYR A 32 16.78 4.30 -5.86
C TYR A 32 16.34 3.23 -4.86
N ASP A 33 17.21 2.30 -4.62
CA ASP A 33 16.94 1.12 -3.83
C ASP A 33 18.09 0.67 -2.92
N VAL A 34 17.83 -0.35 -2.11
CA VAL A 34 18.78 -0.89 -1.15
C VAL A 34 20.02 -1.51 -1.82
N LYS A 35 19.90 -2.04 -3.03
CA LYS A 35 21.02 -2.65 -3.75
C LYS A 35 22.06 -1.60 -4.14
N GLU A 36 21.59 -0.48 -4.70
CA GLU A 36 22.46 0.64 -5.11
C GLU A 36 23.01 1.42 -3.91
N SER A 37 22.37 1.28 -2.72
CA SER A 37 22.89 1.88 -1.48
C SER A 37 24.21 1.26 -0.97
N GLY A 38 24.60 0.12 -1.54
CA GLY A 38 25.76 -0.64 -1.10
C GLY A 38 25.52 -1.52 0.13
N TYR A 39 24.28 -1.59 0.63
CA TYR A 39 23.92 -2.50 1.71
C TYR A 39 24.18 -3.96 1.29
N LYS A 40 24.71 -4.74 2.22
CA LYS A 40 24.83 -6.19 2.11
C LYS A 40 24.46 -6.86 3.42
N ASP A 41 23.66 -7.90 3.34
CA ASP A 41 23.43 -8.79 4.48
C ASP A 41 24.66 -9.67 4.76
N LYS A 42 24.55 -10.53 5.77
CA LYS A 42 25.63 -11.48 6.13
C LYS A 42 25.96 -12.52 5.05
N ASN A 43 25.09 -12.69 4.05
CA ASN A 43 25.27 -13.61 2.92
C ASN A 43 25.73 -12.86 1.65
N GLY A 44 25.84 -11.51 1.72
CA GLY A 44 26.19 -10.66 0.59
C GLY A 44 25.01 -10.22 -0.26
N GLU A 45 23.78 -10.51 0.17
CA GLU A 45 22.55 -10.11 -0.53
C GLU A 45 22.14 -8.68 -0.20
N SER A 46 21.46 -8.02 -1.13
CA SER A 46 21.04 -6.61 -1.01
C SER A 46 19.52 -6.48 -1.15
N ASP A 47 18.77 -7.15 -0.28
CA ASP A 47 17.29 -7.16 -0.36
C ASP A 47 16.68 -7.32 1.04
N ILE A 48 16.46 -6.18 1.72
CA ILE A 48 15.91 -6.17 3.08
C ILE A 48 14.50 -6.76 3.12
N LEU A 49 13.67 -6.50 2.10
CA LEU A 49 12.33 -7.05 2.04
C LEU A 49 12.35 -8.59 1.97
N ALA A 50 13.27 -9.17 1.23
CA ALA A 50 13.46 -10.62 1.17
C ALA A 50 13.93 -11.20 2.52
N GLU A 51 14.84 -10.51 3.22
CA GLU A 51 15.28 -10.93 4.55
C GLU A 51 14.13 -10.95 5.56
N ILE A 52 13.30 -9.89 5.56
CA ILE A 52 12.13 -9.80 6.46
C ILE A 52 11.11 -10.88 6.07
N SER A 53 10.86 -11.08 4.78
CA SER A 53 9.93 -12.10 4.27
C SER A 53 10.36 -13.50 4.71
N LYS A 54 11.64 -13.82 4.57
CA LYS A 54 12.19 -15.09 5.08
C LYS A 54 11.99 -15.22 6.58
N ALA A 55 12.25 -14.16 7.33
CA ALA A 55 12.07 -14.20 8.79
C ALA A 55 10.58 -14.34 9.19
N CYS A 56 9.65 -13.78 8.42
CA CYS A 56 8.21 -14.00 8.62
C CYS A 56 7.83 -15.45 8.33
N THR A 57 8.34 -16.04 7.25
CA THR A 57 8.13 -17.44 6.91
C THR A 57 8.68 -18.37 8.00
N ASP A 58 9.93 -18.17 8.43
CA ASP A 58 10.58 -18.99 9.46
C ASP A 58 9.81 -18.93 10.81
N GLN A 59 9.11 -17.85 11.11
CA GLN A 59 8.33 -17.67 12.34
C GLN A 59 6.82 -17.91 12.15
N ASN A 60 6.38 -18.24 10.94
CA ASN A 60 4.97 -18.32 10.57
C ASN A 60 4.19 -17.06 11.07
N MET A 61 4.66 -15.88 10.67
CA MET A 61 4.07 -14.59 10.97
C MET A 61 3.45 -14.01 9.70
N ASP A 62 2.20 -13.63 9.76
CA ASP A 62 1.54 -12.98 8.64
C ASP A 62 2.27 -11.69 8.26
N MET A 63 2.36 -11.41 6.97
CA MET A 63 3.05 -10.25 6.45
C MET A 63 2.13 -9.39 5.60
N GLY A 64 2.15 -8.08 5.86
CA GLY A 64 1.53 -7.06 5.03
C GLY A 64 2.59 -6.21 4.34
N LEU A 65 2.21 -5.60 3.24
CA LEU A 65 3.03 -4.72 2.42
C LEU A 65 2.51 -3.28 2.53
N TYR A 66 3.31 -2.37 3.08
CA TYR A 66 3.10 -0.93 2.88
C TYR A 66 3.92 -0.50 1.67
N LEU A 67 3.24 -0.01 0.64
CA LEU A 67 3.84 0.55 -0.56
C LEU A 67 3.18 1.90 -0.85
N SER A 68 3.91 3.01 -0.64
CA SER A 68 3.36 4.34 -0.85
C SER A 68 3.05 4.59 -2.32
N PRO A 69 1.81 4.99 -2.66
CA PRO A 69 1.49 5.49 -4.00
C PRO A 69 2.11 6.87 -4.28
N TRP A 70 2.36 7.68 -3.24
CA TRP A 70 3.08 8.94 -3.41
C TRP A 70 4.58 8.67 -3.47
N ASP A 71 5.23 9.20 -4.50
CA ASP A 71 6.65 9.02 -4.74
C ASP A 71 7.26 10.32 -5.23
N ILE A 72 8.02 10.98 -4.35
CA ILE A 72 8.65 12.27 -4.67
C ILE A 72 9.95 12.12 -5.45
N HIS A 73 10.50 10.92 -5.54
CA HIS A 73 11.73 10.62 -6.26
C HIS A 73 11.47 10.23 -7.72
N GLU A 74 10.39 9.49 -7.97
CA GLU A 74 10.11 8.94 -9.30
C GLU A 74 9.80 10.04 -10.33
N PRO A 75 10.60 10.15 -11.41
CA PRO A 75 10.42 11.21 -12.40
C PRO A 75 9.08 11.18 -13.15
N SER A 76 8.39 10.05 -13.18
CA SER A 76 7.06 9.94 -13.79
C SER A 76 5.94 10.42 -12.87
N TYR A 77 6.19 10.65 -11.58
CA TYR A 77 5.17 11.10 -10.65
C TYR A 77 4.68 12.52 -10.97
N GLY A 78 3.37 12.71 -10.97
CA GLY A 78 2.72 13.90 -11.53
C GLY A 78 2.81 13.86 -13.06
N TYR A 79 1.89 14.42 -13.76
CA TYR A 79 1.84 14.31 -15.23
C TYR A 79 3.07 14.94 -15.89
N LYS A 80 3.75 14.21 -16.76
CA LYS A 80 5.00 14.63 -17.40
C LYS A 80 4.91 14.52 -18.93
N ASP A 81 5.41 15.52 -19.64
CA ASP A 81 5.58 15.46 -21.09
C ASP A 81 6.78 14.57 -21.50
N GLU A 82 7.06 14.50 -22.78
CA GLU A 82 8.17 13.71 -23.33
C GLU A 82 9.56 14.15 -22.82
N ASN A 83 9.69 15.41 -22.39
CA ASN A 83 10.91 15.99 -21.83
C ASN A 83 10.96 15.91 -20.28
N GLY A 84 9.94 15.28 -19.65
CA GLY A 84 9.84 15.19 -18.20
C GLY A 84 9.39 16.48 -17.52
N GLN A 85 8.83 17.45 -18.28
CA GLN A 85 8.28 18.67 -17.70
C GLN A 85 6.84 18.49 -17.27
N PRO A 86 6.38 19.16 -16.19
CA PRO A 86 5.00 19.11 -15.75
C PRO A 86 4.02 19.45 -16.88
N THR A 87 2.97 18.66 -17.00
CA THR A 87 1.95 18.83 -18.04
C THR A 87 0.54 18.54 -17.49
N THR A 88 -0.44 18.35 -18.38
CA THR A 88 -1.79 17.95 -18.01
C THR A 88 -2.00 16.45 -18.19
N PRO A 89 -3.03 15.83 -17.58
CA PRO A 89 -3.30 14.40 -17.72
C PRO A 89 -3.38 13.92 -19.17
N GLU A 90 -3.99 14.74 -20.06
CA GLU A 90 -4.18 14.40 -21.47
C GLU A 90 -2.87 14.36 -22.27
N ASN A 91 -1.85 15.06 -21.77
CA ASN A 91 -0.53 15.17 -22.41
C ASN A 91 0.55 14.35 -21.68
N ASP A 92 0.15 13.57 -20.67
CA ASP A 92 1.07 12.72 -19.92
C ASP A 92 1.75 11.69 -20.83
N LYS A 93 3.08 11.60 -20.72
CA LYS A 93 3.91 10.65 -21.48
C LYS A 93 4.71 9.72 -20.56
N LYS A 94 4.53 9.85 -19.26
CA LYS A 94 5.25 9.10 -18.22
C LYS A 94 4.22 8.48 -17.28
N ASP A 95 3.69 7.32 -17.63
CA ASP A 95 2.62 6.68 -16.88
C ASP A 95 3.09 6.18 -15.49
N TYR A 96 2.91 7.03 -14.48
CA TYR A 96 3.21 6.67 -13.11
C TYR A 96 2.35 5.51 -12.60
N ASN A 97 1.11 5.40 -13.04
CA ASN A 97 0.24 4.29 -12.63
C ASN A 97 0.78 2.94 -13.12
N GLU A 98 1.42 2.94 -14.30
CA GLU A 98 2.13 1.76 -14.80
C GLU A 98 3.37 1.45 -13.96
N PHE A 99 4.18 2.48 -13.66
CA PHE A 99 5.36 2.31 -12.79
C PHE A 99 5.00 1.69 -11.45
N TYR A 100 4.00 2.24 -10.75
CA TYR A 100 3.55 1.73 -9.46
C TYR A 100 2.99 0.29 -9.59
N ASN A 101 2.21 0.02 -10.64
CA ASN A 101 1.70 -1.30 -10.91
C ASN A 101 2.81 -2.33 -11.13
N ASN A 102 3.87 -1.94 -11.83
CA ASN A 102 5.04 -2.80 -12.06
C ASN A 102 5.76 -3.14 -10.75
N GLN A 103 5.85 -2.19 -9.82
CA GLN A 103 6.37 -2.46 -8.47
C GLN A 103 5.47 -3.42 -7.68
N LEU A 104 4.14 -3.28 -7.77
CA LEU A 104 3.21 -4.25 -7.19
C LEU A 104 3.41 -5.64 -7.80
N GLU A 105 3.45 -5.77 -9.12
CA GLU A 105 3.68 -7.06 -9.79
C GLU A 105 5.04 -7.68 -9.42
N GLU A 106 6.08 -6.86 -9.31
CA GLU A 106 7.42 -7.31 -8.93
C GLU A 106 7.44 -7.93 -7.54
N ILE A 107 6.75 -7.31 -6.59
CA ILE A 107 6.73 -7.80 -5.20
C ILE A 107 5.74 -8.96 -5.05
N LEU A 108 4.48 -8.76 -5.44
CA LEU A 108 3.41 -9.74 -5.19
C LEU A 108 3.56 -11.00 -6.07
N GLY A 109 4.14 -10.86 -7.25
CA GLY A 109 4.40 -11.97 -8.17
C GLY A 109 5.65 -12.79 -7.86
N ASN A 110 6.46 -12.38 -6.88
CA ASN A 110 7.72 -13.04 -6.56
C ASN A 110 7.61 -13.84 -5.24
N PRO A 111 7.72 -15.17 -5.29
CA PRO A 111 7.53 -16.03 -4.11
C PRO A 111 8.58 -15.84 -3.00
N LYS A 112 9.64 -15.07 -3.23
CA LYS A 112 10.62 -14.74 -2.18
C LYS A 112 10.11 -13.72 -1.18
N TYR A 113 9.08 -12.92 -1.54
CA TYR A 113 8.50 -11.90 -0.67
C TYR A 113 7.24 -12.40 0.03
N GLY A 114 6.93 -11.84 1.20
CA GLY A 114 5.80 -12.24 2.01
C GLY A 114 6.05 -13.50 2.87
N ASN A 115 5.04 -13.92 3.60
CA ASN A 115 5.07 -15.19 4.32
C ASN A 115 4.74 -16.35 3.35
N ASN A 116 5.71 -17.18 3.03
CA ASN A 116 5.58 -18.23 2.01
C ASN A 116 5.07 -17.70 0.65
N GLY A 117 5.54 -16.53 0.24
CA GLY A 117 5.13 -15.90 -1.01
C GLY A 117 3.76 -15.22 -0.96
N LYS A 118 3.24 -14.91 0.24
CA LYS A 118 1.90 -14.32 0.42
C LYS A 118 1.91 -13.11 1.34
N PHE A 119 1.10 -12.12 0.96
CA PHE A 119 0.78 -10.96 1.78
C PHE A 119 -0.71 -10.99 2.17
N VAL A 120 -1.00 -10.71 3.43
CA VAL A 120 -2.38 -10.67 3.96
C VAL A 120 -2.98 -9.27 3.91
N GLU A 121 -2.17 -8.27 3.60
CA GLU A 121 -2.61 -6.88 3.48
C GLU A 121 -1.68 -6.08 2.58
N VAL A 122 -2.25 -5.23 1.73
CA VAL A 122 -1.54 -4.15 1.02
C VAL A 122 -2.03 -2.81 1.55
N TRP A 123 -1.09 -2.04 2.08
CA TRP A 123 -1.33 -0.76 2.71
C TRP A 123 -0.86 0.37 1.81
N MET A 124 -1.79 1.15 1.27
CA MET A 124 -1.54 2.31 0.41
C MET A 124 -1.82 3.57 1.20
N ASP A 125 -0.79 4.39 1.40
CA ASP A 125 -0.96 5.67 2.09
C ASP A 125 -1.83 6.62 1.27
N GLY A 126 -2.71 7.35 1.95
CA GLY A 126 -3.60 8.31 1.31
C GLY A 126 -2.94 9.64 0.96
N ALA A 127 -1.66 9.85 1.33
CA ALA A 127 -0.92 11.04 0.97
C ALA A 127 -0.66 11.11 -0.53
N LYS A 128 -0.68 12.30 -1.08
CA LYS A 128 -0.40 12.54 -2.51
C LYS A 128 0.05 13.96 -2.76
N GLY A 129 0.78 14.16 -3.84
CA GLY A 129 1.23 15.47 -4.29
C GLY A 129 0.06 16.37 -4.69
N SER A 130 0.36 17.67 -4.81
CA SER A 130 -0.62 18.71 -5.19
C SER A 130 -0.03 19.68 -6.20
N GLY A 131 -0.89 20.46 -6.85
CA GLY A 131 -0.50 21.44 -7.86
C GLY A 131 0.19 20.76 -9.05
N ALA A 132 1.41 21.19 -9.38
CA ALA A 132 2.19 20.63 -10.49
C ALA A 132 2.65 19.17 -10.27
N ASN A 133 2.51 18.66 -9.06
CA ASN A 133 2.81 17.27 -8.71
C ASN A 133 1.53 16.47 -8.36
N ALA A 134 0.36 16.96 -8.77
CA ALA A 134 -0.87 16.20 -8.62
C ALA A 134 -0.84 14.95 -9.50
N GLN A 135 -1.30 13.83 -8.96
CA GLN A 135 -1.37 12.55 -9.64
C GLN A 135 -2.69 11.88 -9.32
N GLU A 136 -3.42 11.44 -10.33
CA GLU A 136 -4.57 10.57 -10.15
C GLU A 136 -4.12 9.11 -10.12
N TYR A 137 -4.66 8.35 -9.17
CA TYR A 137 -4.30 6.96 -8.95
C TYR A 137 -5.29 6.02 -9.63
N ASN A 138 -4.79 5.03 -10.36
CA ASN A 138 -5.62 4.01 -10.99
C ASN A 138 -5.82 2.81 -10.04
N PHE A 139 -6.62 3.01 -9.00
CA PHE A 139 -6.89 1.97 -8.00
C PHE A 139 -7.51 0.71 -8.60
N GLN A 140 -8.30 0.80 -9.67
CA GLN A 140 -8.84 -0.38 -10.34
C GLN A 140 -7.72 -1.29 -10.86
N LYS A 141 -6.74 -0.71 -11.57
CA LYS A 141 -5.60 -1.46 -12.11
C LYS A 141 -4.80 -2.13 -10.99
N TRP A 142 -4.51 -1.39 -9.93
CA TRP A 142 -3.76 -1.89 -8.80
C TRP A 142 -4.53 -2.96 -8.02
N PHE A 143 -5.83 -2.78 -7.85
CA PHE A 143 -6.71 -3.80 -7.27
C PHE A 143 -6.68 -5.10 -8.08
N ASP A 144 -6.80 -5.03 -9.41
CA ASP A 144 -6.77 -6.19 -10.28
C ASP A 144 -5.44 -6.95 -10.17
N THR A 145 -4.34 -6.22 -10.05
CA THR A 145 -3.01 -6.80 -9.83
C THR A 145 -2.91 -7.50 -8.46
N ILE A 146 -3.40 -6.86 -7.40
CA ILE A 146 -3.41 -7.47 -6.06
C ILE A 146 -4.30 -8.72 -6.06
N GLN A 147 -5.47 -8.67 -6.66
CA GLN A 147 -6.36 -9.84 -6.77
C GLN A 147 -5.73 -10.99 -7.57
N LYS A 148 -4.98 -10.69 -8.60
CA LYS A 148 -4.27 -11.68 -9.42
C LYS A 148 -3.29 -12.52 -8.60
N TYR A 149 -2.56 -11.89 -7.68
CA TYR A 149 -1.49 -12.54 -6.93
C TYR A 149 -1.90 -12.99 -5.52
N GLU A 150 -2.72 -12.21 -4.83
CA GLU A 150 -2.96 -12.38 -3.41
C GLU A 150 -4.43 -12.66 -3.05
N GLY A 151 -5.34 -12.49 -3.96
CA GLY A 151 -6.76 -12.63 -3.64
C GLY A 151 -7.55 -13.38 -4.69
N LYS A 152 -8.68 -13.93 -4.25
CA LYS A 152 -9.69 -14.55 -5.11
C LYS A 152 -11.09 -13.97 -4.88
N GLY A 153 -11.20 -12.99 -3.98
CA GLY A 153 -12.47 -12.35 -3.64
C GLY A 153 -13.05 -11.55 -4.79
N VAL A 154 -14.35 -11.54 -4.89
CA VAL A 154 -15.07 -10.84 -5.96
C VAL A 154 -15.03 -9.33 -5.78
N ASP A 155 -14.98 -8.87 -4.53
CA ASP A 155 -15.05 -7.46 -4.16
C ASP A 155 -14.02 -7.06 -3.10
N GLY A 156 -12.96 -7.84 -2.95
CA GLY A 156 -11.92 -7.65 -1.97
C GLY A 156 -12.26 -8.09 -0.55
N ARG A 157 -13.53 -8.40 -0.26
CA ARG A 157 -13.94 -8.82 1.09
C ARG A 157 -13.68 -10.30 1.35
N ASP A 158 -13.80 -11.11 0.32
CA ASP A 158 -13.49 -12.54 0.37
C ASP A 158 -12.04 -12.81 -0.09
N ALA A 159 -11.26 -11.76 -0.32
CA ALA A 159 -9.86 -11.89 -0.66
C ALA A 159 -9.05 -12.28 0.59
N ASP A 160 -8.07 -13.13 0.41
CA ASP A 160 -7.11 -13.45 1.45
C ASP A 160 -6.21 -12.25 1.81
N CYS A 161 -6.20 -11.22 0.97
CA CYS A 161 -5.45 -9.98 1.15
C CYS A 161 -6.36 -8.78 1.39
N MET A 162 -6.15 -8.10 2.50
CA MET A 162 -6.88 -6.88 2.85
C MET A 162 -6.27 -5.67 2.15
N LEU A 163 -7.09 -4.63 1.89
CA LEU A 163 -6.65 -3.40 1.23
C LEU A 163 -6.90 -2.18 2.11
N PHE A 164 -5.85 -1.44 2.38
CA PHE A 164 -5.90 -0.14 3.05
C PHE A 164 -5.61 0.98 2.06
N GLY A 165 -6.38 2.08 2.14
CA GLY A 165 -6.12 3.30 1.37
C GLY A 165 -6.41 3.21 -0.13
N ALA A 166 -7.15 2.21 -0.57
CA ALA A 166 -7.48 1.95 -1.98
C ALA A 166 -8.83 2.54 -2.40
N GLU A 167 -9.22 3.70 -1.87
CA GLU A 167 -10.49 4.37 -2.12
C GLU A 167 -11.68 3.40 -2.01
N ALA A 168 -12.53 3.25 -3.02
CA ALA A 168 -13.70 2.37 -2.98
C ALA A 168 -13.35 0.87 -2.86
N TYR A 169 -12.11 0.48 -3.08
CA TYR A 169 -11.63 -0.90 -2.92
C TYR A 169 -11.09 -1.20 -1.51
N THR A 170 -11.07 -0.20 -0.64
CA THR A 170 -10.61 -0.33 0.75
C THR A 170 -11.43 -1.35 1.53
N THR A 171 -10.77 -2.30 2.17
CA THR A 171 -11.37 -3.29 3.07
C THR A 171 -10.98 -3.09 4.53
N VAL A 172 -9.87 -2.37 4.76
CA VAL A 172 -9.40 -1.95 6.09
C VAL A 172 -9.41 -0.43 6.16
N ARG A 173 -9.98 0.11 7.22
CA ARG A 173 -10.11 1.54 7.42
C ARG A 173 -9.37 1.97 8.68
N TRP A 174 -8.50 2.97 8.56
CA TRP A 174 -7.83 3.57 9.70
C TRP A 174 -8.82 4.33 10.58
N ILE A 175 -8.84 4.02 11.85
CA ILE A 175 -9.61 4.74 12.87
C ILE A 175 -8.64 5.32 13.89
N GLY A 176 -8.66 6.64 14.03
CA GLY A 176 -7.76 7.34 14.93
C GLY A 176 -6.90 8.37 14.23
N ASN A 177 -5.70 8.51 14.71
CA ASN A 177 -4.72 9.45 14.19
C ASN A 177 -3.31 9.05 14.67
N GLU A 178 -2.28 9.71 14.16
CA GLU A 178 -0.87 9.46 14.53
C GLU A 178 -0.55 9.73 16.02
N LEU A 179 -1.48 10.31 16.78
CA LEU A 179 -1.37 10.45 18.24
C LEU A 179 -1.81 9.18 18.97
N GLY A 180 -2.33 8.17 18.27
CA GLY A 180 -2.81 6.93 18.86
C GLY A 180 -4.16 7.09 19.59
N ILE A 181 -5.02 8.01 19.15
CA ILE A 181 -6.31 8.31 19.75
C ILE A 181 -7.43 8.07 18.75
N ALA A 182 -8.30 7.10 19.01
CA ALA A 182 -9.53 6.89 18.28
C ALA A 182 -10.72 7.63 18.93
N GLY A 183 -11.70 8.04 18.13
CA GLY A 183 -12.94 8.61 18.62
C GLY A 183 -13.79 7.58 19.39
N LYS A 184 -14.64 8.05 20.30
CA LYS A 184 -15.52 7.16 21.08
C LYS A 184 -16.61 6.54 20.23
N ASP A 185 -17.12 7.29 19.26
CA ASP A 185 -18.21 6.87 18.37
C ASP A 185 -17.62 6.52 17.01
N THR A 186 -17.24 5.24 16.85
CA THR A 186 -16.64 4.73 15.63
C THR A 186 -17.50 3.60 15.07
N TRP A 187 -17.98 3.78 13.84
CA TRP A 187 -18.78 2.80 13.12
C TRP A 187 -17.90 1.94 12.21
N SER A 188 -18.15 0.65 12.17
CA SER A 188 -17.44 -0.26 11.26
C SER A 188 -17.98 -0.23 9.82
N LYS A 189 -19.07 0.50 9.57
CA LYS A 189 -19.61 0.67 8.23
C LYS A 189 -19.09 1.95 7.57
N SER A 190 -18.79 1.85 6.29
CA SER A 190 -18.38 2.96 5.43
C SER A 190 -19.42 3.24 4.36
N LYS A 191 -19.46 4.47 3.87
CA LYS A 191 -20.20 4.83 2.66
C LYS A 191 -19.27 4.72 1.46
N VAL A 192 -19.51 3.73 0.61
CA VAL A 192 -18.70 3.45 -0.57
C VAL A 192 -19.53 3.71 -1.81
N ASP A 193 -18.98 4.48 -2.74
CA ASP A 193 -19.47 4.64 -4.09
C ASP A 193 -18.41 4.15 -5.08
N LYS A 194 -18.63 2.95 -5.62
CA LYS A 194 -17.70 2.34 -6.59
C LYS A 194 -17.68 3.05 -7.94
N ASN A 195 -18.79 3.70 -8.31
CA ASN A 195 -18.85 4.44 -9.58
C ASN A 195 -18.02 5.73 -9.52
N ALA A 196 -18.06 6.40 -8.38
CA ALA A 196 -17.24 7.60 -8.14
C ALA A 196 -15.85 7.26 -7.58
N ASN A 197 -15.55 5.97 -7.33
CA ASN A 197 -14.33 5.52 -6.68
C ASN A 197 -14.04 6.26 -5.37
N THR A 198 -15.03 6.35 -4.49
CA THR A 198 -14.90 7.06 -3.21
C THR A 198 -15.33 6.22 -2.02
N ILE A 199 -14.68 6.48 -0.88
CA ILE A 199 -15.06 5.97 0.42
C ILE A 199 -15.20 7.12 1.40
N ASN A 200 -16.33 7.16 2.14
CA ASN A 200 -16.60 8.16 3.16
C ASN A 200 -16.40 9.62 2.69
N SER A 201 -16.60 9.87 1.39
CA SER A 201 -16.46 11.20 0.81
C SER A 201 -17.42 12.20 1.46
N ASN A 202 -17.07 13.48 1.38
CA ASN A 202 -17.87 14.65 1.75
C ASN A 202 -17.89 15.03 3.24
N LYS A 203 -17.13 14.34 4.13
CA LYS A 203 -17.05 14.83 5.52
C LYS A 203 -15.63 14.64 6.05
N GLN A 204 -15.02 15.75 6.41
CA GLN A 204 -13.73 15.75 7.07
C GLN A 204 -13.77 14.87 8.33
N GLY A 205 -12.82 13.95 8.47
CA GLY A 205 -12.72 13.04 9.60
C GLY A 205 -13.60 11.77 9.51
N ASN A 206 -14.46 11.65 8.52
CA ASN A 206 -15.36 10.48 8.43
C ASN A 206 -14.69 9.20 7.93
N ALA A 207 -13.53 9.30 7.31
CA ALA A 207 -12.71 8.13 7.02
C ALA A 207 -12.36 7.37 8.31
N THR A 208 -12.19 8.09 9.42
CA THR A 208 -11.86 7.53 10.73
C THR A 208 -13.09 7.15 11.57
N VAL A 209 -14.22 7.81 11.39
CA VAL A 209 -15.42 7.61 12.22
C VAL A 209 -16.39 6.57 11.62
N GLY A 210 -16.51 6.50 10.31
CA GLY A 210 -17.51 5.69 9.61
C GLY A 210 -18.92 6.26 9.71
N PHE A 211 -19.92 5.42 9.44
CA PHE A 211 -21.34 5.82 9.36
C PHE A 211 -22.27 4.77 9.92
N GLU A 212 -23.29 5.18 10.68
CA GLU A 212 -24.37 4.30 11.12
C GLU A 212 -25.14 3.70 9.93
N ASP A 213 -25.41 4.53 8.93
CA ASP A 213 -26.11 4.19 7.69
C ASP A 213 -25.17 3.81 6.53
N GLY A 214 -23.96 3.36 6.84
CA GLY A 214 -22.99 2.91 5.82
C GLY A 214 -23.49 1.67 5.08
N ASN A 215 -23.06 1.53 3.83
CA ASN A 215 -23.47 0.46 2.92
C ASN A 215 -22.41 -0.67 2.78
N GLN A 216 -21.21 -0.49 3.34
CA GLN A 216 -20.15 -1.49 3.31
C GLN A 216 -19.48 -1.60 4.68
N TRP A 217 -19.36 -2.83 5.18
CA TRP A 217 -18.52 -3.09 6.35
C TRP A 217 -17.03 -3.03 5.97
N THR A 218 -16.24 -2.32 6.77
CA THR A 218 -14.78 -2.25 6.63
C THR A 218 -14.14 -2.54 7.97
N VAL A 219 -13.08 -3.34 7.97
CA VAL A 219 -12.33 -3.65 9.21
C VAL A 219 -11.71 -2.38 9.76
N PRO A 220 -11.97 -1.98 11.00
CA PRO A 220 -11.28 -0.86 11.61
C PRO A 220 -9.89 -1.26 12.08
N GLU A 221 -8.89 -0.49 11.71
CA GLU A 221 -7.52 -0.57 12.19
C GLU A 221 -7.22 0.67 13.03
N ALA A 222 -6.79 0.48 14.27
CA ALA A 222 -6.52 1.55 15.22
C ALA A 222 -5.06 1.58 15.62
N ASP A 223 -4.50 2.79 15.65
CA ASP A 223 -3.21 3.02 16.27
C ASP A 223 -3.31 2.91 17.78
N ALA A 224 -2.25 2.41 18.39
CA ALA A 224 -2.04 2.40 19.82
C ALA A 224 -0.59 2.80 20.14
N ARG A 225 -0.42 3.60 21.16
CA ARG A 225 0.88 3.99 21.71
C ARG A 225 1.09 3.39 23.09
#